data_7ba9e192cc92214f7f453911ef749a2c
#
_entry.id   7ba9e192cc92214f7f453911ef749a2c
#
_cell.length_a   1.000
_cell.length_b   1.000
_cell.length_c   1.000
_cell.angle_alpha   90.00
_cell.angle_beta   90.00
_cell.angle_gamma   90.00
#
_symmetry.space_group_name_H-M   'P 1'
#
loop_
_entity.id
_entity.type
_entity.pdbx_description
1 polymer ?
#
loop_
_entity_poly.entity_id
_entity_poly.type
_entity_poly.pdbx_seq_one_letter_code
_entity_poly.pdbx_strand_id
1 'polypeptide(L)'
;MKRMTGIGASEGVSIGKVLLFIAEEIVIPETKTENSTIEAELAKLRDGLKQSKIQLIAIREKVKEKMGEDKAAIFDGHIMLLEDEDLIMEVEDKIKGEGLPAAKALHDGINEYCDMISQSVSYTHLRAHETDSYL
;
A
#
# COMPACT_ATOMS: atom_id res chain seq x y z
N MET A 1 3.73 -27.54 28.08
CA MET A 1 2.65 -26.53 27.82
C MET A 1 3.27 -25.16 27.87
N LYS A 2 3.24 -24.41 26.77
CA LYS A 2 3.85 -23.08 26.69
C LYS A 2 2.83 -22.06 27.19
N ARG A 3 3.13 -21.32 28.25
CA ARG A 3 2.27 -20.31 28.84
C ARG A 3 2.67 -18.94 28.28
N MET A 4 1.71 -18.20 27.75
CA MET A 4 1.91 -16.85 27.25
C MET A 4 1.08 -15.88 28.10
N THR A 5 1.66 -14.72 28.38
CA THR A 5 1.01 -13.65 29.13
C THR A 5 0.70 -12.50 28.16
N GLY A 6 -0.45 -11.89 28.30
CA GLY A 6 -0.90 -10.76 27.47
C GLY A 6 -1.67 -9.74 28.29
N ILE A 7 -2.06 -8.65 27.65
CA ILE A 7 -2.88 -7.59 28.24
C ILE A 7 -4.32 -7.81 27.79
N GLY A 8 -5.27 -7.75 28.72
CA GLY A 8 -6.71 -7.80 28.40
C GLY A 8 -7.14 -6.52 27.69
N ALA A 9 -7.46 -6.60 26.40
CA ALA A 9 -7.90 -5.47 25.59
C ALA A 9 -9.45 -5.37 25.49
N SER A 10 -10.17 -6.42 25.85
CA SER A 10 -11.64 -6.46 25.89
C SER A 10 -12.10 -7.44 26.97
N GLU A 11 -13.32 -7.22 27.46
CA GLU A 11 -13.93 -8.12 28.43
C GLU A 11 -14.43 -9.42 27.75
N GLY A 12 -14.35 -10.53 28.47
CA GLY A 12 -14.88 -11.82 28.05
C GLY A 12 -13.82 -12.91 27.88
N VAL A 13 -14.27 -14.13 27.74
CA VAL A 13 -13.44 -15.31 27.49
C VAL A 13 -13.97 -16.02 26.26
N SER A 14 -13.06 -16.34 25.33
CA SER A 14 -13.40 -17.10 24.13
C SER A 14 -12.47 -18.30 23.96
N ILE A 15 -13.02 -19.41 23.50
CA ILE A 15 -12.28 -20.63 23.19
C ILE A 15 -12.45 -20.92 21.70
N GLY A 16 -11.35 -21.06 20.97
CA GLY A 16 -11.40 -21.34 19.54
C GLY A 16 -10.10 -21.90 19.01
N LYS A 17 -10.09 -22.26 17.73
CA LYS A 17 -8.87 -22.65 17.03
C LYS A 17 -8.04 -21.39 16.74
N VAL A 18 -6.75 -21.44 17.06
CA VAL A 18 -5.81 -20.37 16.75
C VAL A 18 -5.47 -20.44 15.27
N LEU A 19 -5.68 -19.35 14.54
CA LEU A 19 -5.15 -19.12 13.22
C LEU A 19 -3.89 -18.25 13.37
N LEU A 20 -2.74 -18.80 13.03
CA LEU A 20 -1.51 -18.04 13.00
C LEU A 20 -1.38 -17.39 11.61
N PHE A 21 -1.56 -16.07 11.55
CA PHE A 21 -1.29 -15.29 10.35
C PHE A 21 0.12 -14.71 10.46
N ILE A 22 1.01 -15.22 9.61
CA ILE A 22 2.37 -14.68 9.47
C ILE A 22 2.40 -13.95 8.13
N ALA A 23 2.54 -12.63 8.19
CA ALA A 23 2.76 -11.85 6.98
C ALA A 23 4.16 -12.21 6.42
N GLU A 24 4.20 -12.61 5.17
CA GLU A 24 5.48 -12.82 4.47
C GLU A 24 6.14 -11.45 4.28
N GLU A 25 7.41 -11.36 4.65
CA GLU A 25 8.21 -10.16 4.43
C GLU A 25 8.58 -10.10 2.95
N ILE A 26 8.15 -9.05 2.27
CA ILE A 26 8.47 -8.84 0.84
C ILE A 26 9.90 -8.33 0.75
N VAL A 27 10.78 -9.15 0.20
CA VAL A 27 12.16 -8.76 -0.08
C VAL A 27 12.20 -7.92 -1.35
N ILE A 28 12.56 -6.65 -1.21
CA ILE A 28 12.68 -5.71 -2.33
C ILE A 28 14.14 -5.70 -2.78
N PRO A 29 14.44 -6.08 -4.04
CA PRO A 29 15.81 -6.07 -4.55
C PRO A 29 16.33 -4.62 -4.68
N GLU A 30 17.48 -4.35 -4.09
CA GLU A 30 18.13 -3.04 -4.13
C GLU A 30 18.80 -2.75 -5.49
N THR A 31 19.19 -3.80 -6.20
CA THR A 31 19.91 -3.68 -7.47
C THR A 31 19.24 -4.49 -8.57
N LYS A 32 19.39 -4.01 -9.81
CA LYS A 32 18.96 -4.78 -10.99
C LYS A 32 19.78 -6.06 -11.14
N THR A 33 19.17 -7.06 -11.75
CA THR A 33 19.91 -8.21 -12.28
C THR A 33 20.85 -7.72 -13.39
N GLU A 34 22.06 -8.27 -13.48
CA GLU A 34 23.12 -7.82 -14.42
C GLU A 34 22.68 -7.68 -15.88
N ASN A 35 21.65 -8.43 -16.30
CA ASN A 35 21.10 -8.39 -17.66
C ASN A 35 19.79 -7.61 -17.80
N SER A 36 19.36 -6.86 -16.77
CA SER A 36 18.11 -6.11 -16.83
C SER A 36 18.31 -4.75 -17.45
N THR A 37 17.56 -4.46 -18.50
CA THR A 37 17.53 -3.15 -19.17
C THR A 37 16.45 -2.24 -18.55
N ILE A 38 16.54 -0.93 -18.81
CA ILE A 38 15.51 0.04 -18.40
C ILE A 38 14.15 -0.35 -18.97
N GLU A 39 14.11 -0.74 -20.25
CA GLU A 39 12.88 -1.17 -20.93
C GLU A 39 12.25 -2.41 -20.27
N ALA A 40 13.09 -3.36 -19.84
CA ALA A 40 12.62 -4.56 -19.14
C ALA A 40 12.04 -4.21 -17.75
N GLU A 41 12.64 -3.29 -17.03
CA GLU A 41 12.12 -2.84 -15.73
C GLU A 41 10.81 -2.04 -15.89
N LEU A 42 10.71 -1.17 -16.89
CA LEU A 42 9.45 -0.47 -17.22
C LEU A 42 8.34 -1.46 -17.62
N ALA A 43 8.67 -2.50 -18.38
CA ALA A 43 7.71 -3.54 -18.74
C ALA A 43 7.24 -4.32 -17.51
N LYS A 44 8.14 -4.65 -16.57
CA LYS A 44 7.78 -5.30 -15.28
C LYS A 44 6.86 -4.41 -14.44
N LEU A 45 7.14 -3.11 -14.36
CA LEU A 45 6.28 -2.16 -13.65
C LEU A 45 4.86 -2.19 -14.21
N ARG A 46 4.72 -2.00 -15.52
CA ARG A 46 3.41 -1.93 -16.19
C ARG A 46 2.64 -3.24 -16.09
N ASP A 47 3.31 -4.38 -16.24
CA ASP A 47 2.67 -5.69 -16.09
C ASP A 47 2.25 -5.93 -14.64
N GLY A 48 3.10 -5.59 -13.66
CA GLY A 48 2.79 -5.68 -12.24
C GLY A 48 1.58 -4.84 -11.84
N LEU A 49 1.51 -3.58 -12.27
CA LEU A 49 0.37 -2.69 -12.02
C LEU A 49 -0.93 -3.27 -12.62
N LYS A 50 -0.86 -3.76 -13.86
CA LYS A 50 -2.01 -4.39 -14.53
C LYS A 50 -2.50 -5.63 -13.80
N GLN A 51 -1.59 -6.52 -13.38
CA GLN A 51 -1.95 -7.72 -12.63
C GLN A 51 -2.52 -7.38 -11.25
N SER A 52 -1.93 -6.43 -10.54
CA SER A 52 -2.43 -5.95 -9.25
C SER A 52 -3.84 -5.37 -9.36
N LYS A 53 -4.12 -4.60 -10.41
CA LYS A 53 -5.47 -4.10 -10.69
C LYS A 53 -6.49 -5.22 -10.87
N ILE A 54 -6.16 -6.24 -11.65
CA ILE A 54 -7.04 -7.40 -11.87
C ILE A 54 -7.32 -8.12 -10.53
N GLN A 55 -6.29 -8.30 -9.70
CA GLN A 55 -6.43 -8.92 -8.39
C GLN A 55 -7.32 -8.08 -7.45
N LEU A 56 -7.12 -6.76 -7.40
CA LEU A 56 -7.94 -5.87 -6.58
C LEU A 56 -9.40 -5.87 -7.00
N ILE A 57 -9.68 -5.86 -8.30
CA ILE A 57 -11.05 -5.97 -8.80
C ILE A 57 -11.69 -7.29 -8.35
N ALA A 58 -10.98 -8.40 -8.46
CA ALA A 58 -11.49 -9.69 -8.01
C ALA A 58 -11.73 -9.76 -6.49
N ILE A 59 -10.86 -9.13 -5.70
CA ILE A 59 -11.02 -9.02 -4.24
C ILE A 59 -12.22 -8.13 -3.92
N ARG A 60 -12.35 -6.98 -4.59
CA ARG A 60 -13.47 -6.06 -4.44
C ARG A 60 -14.82 -6.77 -4.63
N GLU A 61 -14.96 -7.53 -5.71
CA GLU A 61 -16.20 -8.27 -5.97
C GLU A 61 -16.51 -9.31 -4.88
N LYS A 62 -15.49 -10.05 -4.41
CA LYS A 62 -15.67 -11.00 -3.32
C LYS A 62 -16.09 -10.32 -2.01
N VAL A 63 -15.52 -9.15 -1.71
CA VAL A 63 -15.88 -8.37 -0.51
C VAL A 63 -17.29 -7.82 -0.65
N LYS A 64 -17.67 -7.31 -1.83
CA LYS A 64 -19.01 -6.86 -2.12
C LYS A 64 -20.06 -7.93 -1.88
N GLU A 65 -19.83 -9.14 -2.39
CA GLU A 65 -20.74 -10.28 -2.19
C GLU A 65 -20.90 -10.69 -0.73
N LYS A 66 -19.81 -10.65 0.05
CA LYS A 66 -19.79 -11.15 1.43
C LYS A 66 -20.11 -10.09 2.49
N MET A 67 -19.71 -8.86 2.26
CA MET A 67 -19.69 -7.79 3.26
C MET A 67 -20.43 -6.51 2.83
N GLY A 68 -20.89 -6.46 1.59
CA GLY A 68 -21.63 -5.33 1.01
C GLY A 68 -20.77 -4.27 0.33
N GLU A 69 -21.41 -3.37 -0.39
CA GLU A 69 -20.78 -2.33 -1.20
C GLU A 69 -19.93 -1.36 -0.37
N ASP A 70 -20.40 -0.95 0.81
CA ASP A 70 -19.69 -0.01 1.68
C ASP A 70 -18.29 -0.51 2.06
N LYS A 71 -18.14 -1.81 2.26
CA LYS A 71 -16.84 -2.41 2.58
C LYS A 71 -15.97 -2.62 1.34
N ALA A 72 -16.61 -2.83 0.19
CA ALA A 72 -15.91 -2.99 -1.09
C ALA A 72 -15.35 -1.66 -1.61
N ALA A 73 -15.98 -0.53 -1.27
CA ALA A 73 -15.58 0.80 -1.76
C ALA A 73 -14.14 1.20 -1.40
N ILE A 74 -13.57 0.64 -0.33
CA ILE A 74 -12.16 0.91 0.01
C ILE A 74 -11.18 0.46 -1.10
N PHE A 75 -11.54 -0.60 -1.84
CA PHE A 75 -10.73 -1.10 -2.94
C PHE A 75 -10.77 -0.21 -4.17
N ASP A 76 -11.81 0.61 -4.33
CA ASP A 76 -11.87 1.60 -5.42
C ASP A 76 -10.76 2.63 -5.26
N GLY A 77 -10.47 3.08 -4.04
CA GLY A 77 -9.34 3.96 -3.75
C GLY A 77 -7.99 3.32 -4.08
N HIS A 78 -7.80 2.05 -3.76
CA HIS A 78 -6.57 1.31 -4.12
C HIS A 78 -6.41 1.16 -5.63
N ILE A 79 -7.51 0.90 -6.36
CA ILE A 79 -7.48 0.81 -7.83
C ILE A 79 -7.14 2.18 -8.43
N MET A 80 -7.73 3.27 -7.93
CA MET A 80 -7.40 4.63 -8.38
C MET A 80 -5.93 4.96 -8.19
N LEU A 81 -5.33 4.55 -7.06
CA LEU A 81 -3.90 4.76 -6.81
C LEU A 81 -3.01 4.01 -7.82
N LEU A 82 -3.41 2.79 -8.23
CA LEU A 82 -2.68 2.05 -9.26
C LEU A 82 -2.78 2.67 -10.67
N GLU A 83 -3.74 3.56 -10.87
CA GLU A 83 -3.99 4.28 -12.14
C GLU A 83 -3.55 5.75 -12.08
N ASP A 84 -2.97 6.18 -10.96
CA ASP A 84 -2.49 7.54 -10.78
C ASP A 84 -1.29 7.81 -11.69
N GLU A 85 -1.51 8.64 -12.70
CA GLU A 85 -0.50 8.94 -13.73
C GLU A 85 0.73 9.66 -13.13
N ASP A 86 0.54 10.53 -12.14
CA ASP A 86 1.63 11.27 -11.50
C ASP A 86 2.55 10.31 -10.73
N LEU A 87 1.96 9.38 -9.96
CA LEU A 87 2.72 8.34 -9.26
C LEU A 87 3.45 7.42 -10.24
N ILE A 88 2.79 7.00 -11.32
CA ILE A 88 3.40 6.13 -12.33
C ILE A 88 4.57 6.83 -13.00
N MET A 89 4.42 8.09 -13.38
CA MET A 89 5.49 8.89 -14.00
C MET A 89 6.70 9.02 -13.07
N GLU A 90 6.48 9.33 -11.79
CA GLU A 90 7.54 9.44 -10.80
C GLU A 90 8.32 8.12 -10.66
N VAL A 91 7.62 6.99 -10.59
CA VAL A 91 8.25 5.66 -10.54
C VAL A 91 9.02 5.35 -11.83
N GLU A 92 8.45 5.66 -12.99
CA GLU A 92 9.15 5.49 -14.27
C GLU A 92 10.42 6.35 -14.35
N ASP A 93 10.38 7.57 -13.83
CA ASP A 93 11.55 8.47 -13.83
C ASP A 93 12.66 7.96 -12.90
N LYS A 94 12.32 7.35 -11.77
CA LYS A 94 13.29 6.66 -10.90
C LYS A 94 13.95 5.47 -11.62
N ILE A 95 13.19 4.69 -12.38
CA ILE A 95 13.74 3.60 -13.20
C ILE A 95 14.69 4.12 -14.27
N LYS A 96 14.30 5.21 -14.98
CA LYS A 96 15.06 5.79 -16.10
C LYS A 96 16.31 6.55 -15.61
N GLY A 97 16.13 7.40 -14.60
CA GLY A 97 17.16 8.32 -14.11
C GLY A 97 18.15 7.67 -13.16
N GLU A 98 17.65 6.94 -12.17
CA GLU A 98 18.49 6.32 -11.15
C GLU A 98 18.86 4.87 -11.48
N GLY A 99 18.24 4.31 -12.52
CA GLY A 99 18.50 2.94 -12.91
C GLY A 99 18.03 1.90 -11.90
N LEU A 100 17.03 2.21 -11.07
CA LEU A 100 16.50 1.29 -10.05
C LEU A 100 15.71 0.13 -10.65
N PRO A 101 15.66 -1.04 -9.96
CA PRO A 101 14.70 -2.09 -10.29
C PRO A 101 13.27 -1.58 -10.09
N ALA A 102 12.32 -2.08 -10.89
CA ALA A 102 10.92 -1.66 -10.84
C ALA A 102 10.31 -1.77 -9.43
N ALA A 103 10.63 -2.86 -8.70
CA ALA A 103 10.12 -3.06 -7.34
C ALA A 103 10.66 -2.01 -6.36
N LYS A 104 11.94 -1.64 -6.46
CA LYS A 104 12.56 -0.63 -5.60
C LYS A 104 12.01 0.76 -5.94
N ALA A 105 11.94 1.10 -7.22
CA ALA A 105 11.40 2.37 -7.68
C ALA A 105 9.94 2.57 -7.24
N LEU A 106 9.11 1.53 -7.33
CA LEU A 106 7.72 1.56 -6.87
C LEU A 106 7.63 1.73 -5.35
N HIS A 107 8.43 0.99 -4.59
CA HIS A 107 8.47 1.08 -3.13
C HIS A 107 8.85 2.49 -2.67
N ASP A 108 9.89 3.06 -3.25
CA ASP A 108 10.37 4.39 -2.88
C ASP A 108 9.37 5.48 -3.30
N GLY A 109 8.80 5.40 -4.51
CA GLY A 109 7.76 6.32 -4.97
C GLY A 109 6.51 6.30 -4.09
N ILE A 110 6.03 5.12 -3.69
CA ILE A 110 4.89 5.01 -2.76
C ILE A 110 5.23 5.61 -1.39
N ASN A 111 6.41 5.38 -0.85
CA ASN A 111 6.80 5.95 0.44
C ASN A 111 6.86 7.48 0.39
N GLU A 112 7.45 8.06 -0.66
CA GLU A 112 7.49 9.51 -0.86
C GLU A 112 6.09 10.10 -1.00
N TYR A 113 5.21 9.42 -1.72
CA TYR A 113 3.80 9.81 -1.86
C TYR A 113 3.06 9.78 -0.52
N CYS A 114 3.25 8.72 0.28
CA CYS A 114 2.68 8.62 1.62
C CYS A 114 3.20 9.71 2.56
N ASP A 115 4.49 10.03 2.51
CA ASP A 115 5.09 11.10 3.32
C ASP A 115 4.51 12.47 2.94
N MET A 116 4.33 12.74 1.66
CA MET A 116 3.73 13.98 1.17
C MET A 116 2.28 14.13 1.66
N ILE A 117 1.46 13.08 1.58
CA ILE A 117 0.09 13.08 2.08
C ILE A 117 0.08 13.29 3.60
N SER A 118 0.94 12.59 4.34
CA SER A 118 1.01 12.70 5.79
C SER A 118 1.36 14.11 6.26
N GLN A 119 2.26 14.80 5.56
CA GLN A 119 2.60 16.19 5.83
C GLN A 119 1.42 17.13 5.55
N SER A 120 0.68 16.92 4.46
CA SER A 120 -0.48 17.74 4.10
C SER A 120 -1.62 17.60 5.12
N VAL A 121 -1.87 16.39 5.62
CA VAL A 121 -2.89 16.12 6.67
C VAL A 121 -2.48 16.75 8.00
N SER A 122 -1.21 16.72 8.37
CA SER A 122 -0.70 17.37 9.58
C SER A 122 -0.89 18.89 9.56
N TYR A 123 -0.68 19.52 8.39
CA TYR A 123 -0.90 20.95 8.18
C TYR A 123 -2.39 21.34 8.33
N THR A 124 -3.30 20.49 7.87
CA THR A 124 -4.75 20.74 7.97
C THR A 124 -5.23 20.62 9.41
N HIS A 125 -4.68 19.72 10.21
CA HIS A 125 -4.98 19.57 11.63
C HIS A 125 -4.46 20.74 12.48
N LEU A 126 -3.27 21.26 12.21
CA LEU A 126 -2.72 22.44 12.88
C LEU A 126 -3.57 23.69 12.61
N ARG A 127 -4.04 23.86 11.37
CA ARG A 127 -4.87 24.99 10.98
C ARG A 127 -6.28 24.96 11.58
N ALA A 128 -6.85 23.77 11.81
CA ALA A 128 -8.13 23.61 12.50
C ALA A 128 -8.04 24.00 14.00
N HIS A 129 -6.91 23.75 14.65
CA HIS A 129 -6.67 24.15 16.04
C HIS A 129 -6.44 25.66 16.21
N GLU A 130 -5.88 26.34 15.19
CA GLU A 130 -5.68 27.79 15.26
C GLU A 130 -6.99 28.58 15.11
N THR A 131 -8.00 28.05 14.43
CA THR A 131 -9.29 28.70 14.26
C THR A 131 -10.21 28.57 15.48
N ASP A 132 -10.05 27.57 16.33
CA ASP A 132 -10.81 27.41 17.57
C ASP A 132 -10.31 28.28 18.71
N SER A 133 -9.18 28.97 18.55
CA SER A 133 -8.58 29.83 19.59
C SER A 133 -9.02 31.30 19.53
N TYR A 134 -9.93 31.68 18.61
CA TYR A 134 -10.41 33.04 18.41
C TYR A 134 -11.92 33.21 18.62
N LEU A 135 -12.59 32.32 19.36
CA LEU A 135 -13.99 32.49 19.77
C LEU A 135 -14.11 32.62 21.29
#